data_6cc7ad49a36a6bbbe07029139438dc39
#
_entry.id   6cc7ad49a36a6bbbe07029139438dc39
#
_cell.length_a   1.000
_cell.length_b   1.000
_cell.length_c   1.000
_cell.angle_alpha   90.00
_cell.angle_beta   90.00
_cell.angle_gamma   90.00
#
_symmetry.space_group_name_H-M   'P 1'
#
loop_
_entity.id
_entity.type
_entity.pdbx_description
1 polymer ?
#
loop_
_entity_poly.entity_id
_entity_poly.type
_entity_poly.pdbx_seq_one_letter_code
_entity_poly.pdbx_strand_id
1 'polypeptide(L)'
;MRNSFKIIVALLIGVFLFSFQNQDEVTSFIPNKKAVIALDTLTWKMLGEIKYMKKKHASYGEVDFPIINTKLKKLAKKTIVMSGFIVPIDNKNYALSKNVFASCFFCGKSGPETIMGIKFKGATPKLKTDTYLTIKGTFRPNEDDVEDWIYNCDNAEIVKGK
;
A
#
# COMPACT_ATOMS: atom_id res chain seq x y z
N MET A 1 57.58 12.40 57.88
CA MET A 1 57.35 12.49 56.42
C MET A 1 56.93 11.21 55.78
N ARG A 2 57.23 10.00 56.24
CA ARG A 2 56.90 8.71 55.61
C ARG A 2 55.43 8.33 55.78
N ASN A 3 54.72 8.79 56.81
CA ASN A 3 53.33 8.47 57.05
C ASN A 3 52.37 9.40 56.28
N SER A 4 52.73 10.66 56.07
CA SER A 4 51.93 11.62 55.32
C SER A 4 51.81 11.25 53.83
N PHE A 5 52.86 10.66 53.25
CA PHE A 5 52.88 10.22 51.86
C PHE A 5 51.95 9.02 51.64
N LYS A 6 51.83 8.09 52.59
CA LYS A 6 50.93 6.94 52.53
C LYS A 6 49.44 7.33 52.60
N ILE A 7 49.14 8.37 53.40
CA ILE A 7 47.80 8.93 53.53
C ILE A 7 47.36 9.61 52.23
N ILE A 8 48.24 10.36 51.58
CA ILE A 8 48.00 11.05 50.34
C ILE A 8 47.72 10.04 49.17
N VAL A 9 48.52 8.95 49.09
CA VAL A 9 48.36 7.90 48.11
C VAL A 9 47.06 7.14 48.33
N ALA A 10 46.67 6.85 49.58
CA ALA A 10 45.38 6.18 49.88
C ALA A 10 44.18 7.07 49.53
N LEU A 11 44.29 8.38 49.72
CA LEU A 11 43.22 9.35 49.37
C LEU A 11 43.05 9.50 47.86
N LEU A 12 44.14 9.48 47.09
CA LEU A 12 44.10 9.51 45.62
C LEU A 12 43.51 8.23 45.02
N ILE A 13 43.79 7.06 45.60
CA ILE A 13 43.20 5.78 45.15
C ILE A 13 41.70 5.73 45.48
N GLY A 14 41.28 6.28 46.63
CA GLY A 14 39.86 6.37 47.00
C GLY A 14 39.02 7.24 46.04
N VAL A 15 39.57 8.36 45.55
CA VAL A 15 38.91 9.24 44.58
C VAL A 15 38.81 8.59 43.20
N PHE A 16 39.80 7.76 42.84
CA PHE A 16 39.78 7.07 41.52
C PHE A 16 38.76 5.93 41.47
N LEU A 17 38.42 5.33 42.62
CA LEU A 17 37.39 4.25 42.63
C LEU A 17 35.95 4.77 42.69
N PHE A 18 35.75 6.06 43.05
CA PHE A 18 34.42 6.67 43.07
C PHE A 18 33.97 7.28 41.74
N SER A 19 34.89 7.39 40.77
CA SER A 19 34.58 7.98 39.44
C SER A 19 34.03 6.98 38.44
N PHE A 20 33.81 5.73 38.81
CA PHE A 20 33.33 4.69 37.87
C PHE A 20 31.89 4.23 38.11
N GLN A 21 31.07 4.99 38.85
CA GLN A 21 29.73 4.56 39.20
C GLN A 21 28.67 5.63 38.87
N ASN A 22 28.77 6.20 37.67
CA ASN A 22 27.63 6.83 37.00
C ASN A 22 27.62 6.30 35.56
N GLN A 23 27.26 5.04 35.40
CA GLN A 23 26.63 4.63 34.18
C GLN A 23 25.18 5.16 34.28
N ASP A 24 24.97 6.34 33.73
CA ASP A 24 23.65 6.73 33.27
C ASP A 24 23.16 5.61 32.34
N GLU A 25 22.23 4.85 32.83
CA GLU A 25 21.34 4.07 31.93
C GLU A 25 20.77 5.07 30.94
N VAL A 26 21.43 5.20 29.80
CA VAL A 26 20.78 5.66 28.59
C VAL A 26 19.76 4.58 28.25
N THR A 27 18.60 4.69 28.91
CA THR A 27 17.39 4.07 28.40
C THR A 27 17.26 4.60 26.98
N SER A 28 17.80 3.81 26.04
CA SER A 28 17.50 3.98 24.64
C SER A 28 15.98 3.94 24.53
N PHE A 29 15.35 5.10 24.48
CA PHE A 29 14.03 5.25 23.91
C PHE A 29 14.14 4.75 22.46
N ILE A 30 14.01 3.44 22.29
CA ILE A 30 13.66 2.88 21.00
C ILE A 30 12.26 3.46 20.76
N PRO A 31 12.09 4.44 19.86
CA PRO A 31 10.76 4.86 19.49
C PRO A 31 10.11 3.58 19.00
N ASN A 32 9.02 3.21 19.66
CA ASN A 32 8.18 2.07 19.28
C ASN A 32 8.00 2.20 17.76
N LYS A 33 8.79 1.42 17.02
CA LYS A 33 8.77 1.39 15.56
C LYS A 33 7.43 0.77 15.25
N LYS A 34 6.40 1.65 15.27
CA LYS A 34 5.07 1.32 14.76
C LYS A 34 5.35 0.55 13.50
N ALA A 35 5.07 -0.75 13.51
CA ALA A 35 5.42 -1.65 12.43
C ALA A 35 4.98 -0.93 11.16
N VAL A 36 5.95 -0.46 10.38
CA VAL A 36 5.68 0.12 9.06
C VAL A 36 5.22 -1.08 8.28
N ILE A 37 3.90 -1.27 8.22
CA ILE A 37 3.30 -2.26 7.34
C ILE A 37 3.83 -1.86 5.98
N ALA A 38 4.72 -2.68 5.42
CA ALA A 38 5.21 -2.48 4.08
C ALA A 38 4.00 -2.55 3.16
N LEU A 39 3.51 -1.39 2.75
CA LEU A 39 2.41 -1.29 1.81
C LEU A 39 2.96 -1.69 0.45
N ASP A 40 2.45 -2.77 -0.10
CA ASP A 40 2.81 -3.19 -1.44
C ASP A 40 2.27 -2.14 -2.44
N THR A 41 3.17 -1.45 -3.12
CA THR A 41 2.78 -0.50 -4.18
C THR A 41 2.39 -1.28 -5.41
N LEU A 42 1.11 -1.24 -5.75
CA LEU A 42 0.59 -1.78 -7.01
C LEU A 42 0.74 -0.72 -8.11
N THR A 43 1.09 -1.15 -9.32
CA THR A 43 1.28 -0.23 -10.45
C THR A 43 0.48 -0.68 -11.66
N TRP A 44 0.09 0.27 -12.52
CA TRP A 44 -0.57 -0.02 -13.79
C TRP A 44 0.26 -0.90 -14.73
N LYS A 45 1.58 -0.82 -14.63
CA LYS A 45 2.47 -1.71 -15.38
C LYS A 45 2.29 -3.17 -14.94
N MET A 46 2.22 -3.43 -13.63
CA MET A 46 1.99 -4.78 -13.10
C MET A 46 0.62 -5.33 -13.49
N LEU A 47 -0.41 -4.48 -13.48
CA LEU A 47 -1.76 -4.87 -13.91
C LEU A 47 -1.81 -5.16 -15.40
N GLY A 48 -1.07 -4.41 -16.22
CA GLY A 48 -0.98 -4.64 -17.67
C GLY A 48 -0.21 -5.88 -18.08
N GLU A 49 0.52 -6.55 -17.16
CA GLU A 49 1.18 -7.84 -17.41
C GLU A 49 0.17 -9.02 -17.33
N ILE A 50 -1.02 -8.86 -17.92
CA ILE A 50 -2.09 -9.84 -17.90
C ILE A 50 -2.20 -10.53 -19.25
N LYS A 51 -2.67 -11.78 -19.24
CA LYS A 51 -3.05 -12.54 -20.42
C LYS A 51 -4.52 -12.90 -20.32
N TYR A 52 -5.12 -13.21 -21.46
CA TYR A 52 -6.51 -13.63 -21.53
C TYR A 52 -6.60 -15.02 -22.16
N MET A 53 -7.63 -15.75 -21.79
CA MET A 53 -8.00 -17.00 -22.42
C MET A 53 -9.49 -17.01 -22.74
N LYS A 54 -9.87 -17.50 -23.90
CA LYS A 54 -11.27 -17.66 -24.27
C LYS A 54 -11.88 -18.81 -23.52
N LYS A 55 -13.01 -18.56 -22.88
CA LYS A 55 -13.87 -19.58 -22.26
C LYS A 55 -15.32 -19.36 -22.68
N LYS A 56 -16.07 -20.44 -22.81
CA LYS A 56 -17.49 -20.37 -23.04
C LYS A 56 -18.24 -20.04 -21.75
N HIS A 57 -18.94 -18.93 -21.73
CA HIS A 57 -19.82 -18.54 -20.63
C HIS A 57 -21.27 -18.86 -20.98
N ALA A 58 -22.08 -19.29 -20.00
CA ALA A 58 -23.45 -19.74 -20.21
C ALA A 58 -24.34 -18.66 -20.83
N SER A 59 -24.21 -17.42 -20.42
CA SER A 59 -25.04 -16.29 -20.83
C SER A 59 -24.44 -15.42 -21.94
N TYR A 60 -23.10 -15.38 -22.09
CA TYR A 60 -22.40 -14.42 -22.95
C TYR A 60 -21.64 -15.07 -24.12
N GLY A 61 -21.69 -16.40 -24.26
CA GLY A 61 -20.97 -17.11 -25.32
C GLY A 61 -19.46 -17.17 -25.04
N GLU A 62 -18.62 -16.92 -26.06
CA GLU A 62 -17.16 -16.84 -25.87
C GLU A 62 -16.77 -15.50 -25.23
N VAL A 63 -16.09 -15.57 -24.10
CA VAL A 63 -15.60 -14.42 -23.35
C VAL A 63 -14.11 -14.59 -23.07
N ASP A 64 -13.38 -13.49 -23.12
CA ASP A 64 -11.98 -13.42 -22.74
C ASP A 64 -11.84 -13.30 -21.21
N PHE A 65 -11.47 -14.41 -20.55
CA PHE A 65 -11.21 -14.44 -19.11
C PHE A 65 -9.74 -14.08 -18.80
N PRO A 66 -9.51 -13.26 -17.76
CA PRO A 66 -8.17 -12.89 -17.37
C PRO A 66 -7.42 -14.07 -16.74
N ILE A 67 -6.14 -14.18 -17.02
CA ILE A 67 -5.21 -15.10 -16.35
C ILE A 67 -4.38 -14.28 -15.39
N ILE A 68 -4.76 -14.25 -14.12
CA ILE A 68 -4.05 -13.52 -13.10
C ILE A 68 -2.68 -14.18 -12.84
N ASN A 69 -1.60 -13.46 -13.08
CA ASN A 69 -0.27 -13.98 -12.90
C ASN A 69 0.10 -14.19 -11.42
N THR A 70 1.16 -14.97 -11.16
CA THR A 70 1.58 -15.33 -9.80
C THR A 70 1.93 -14.12 -8.92
N LYS A 71 2.45 -13.03 -9.53
CA LYS A 71 2.78 -11.81 -8.78
C LYS A 71 1.52 -11.16 -8.21
N LEU A 72 0.48 -11.01 -9.04
CA LEU A 72 -0.80 -10.44 -8.63
C LEU A 72 -1.56 -11.36 -7.67
N LYS A 73 -1.50 -12.70 -7.87
CA LYS A 73 -2.07 -13.66 -6.91
C LYS A 73 -1.44 -13.55 -5.52
N LYS A 74 -0.15 -13.29 -5.43
CA LYS A 74 0.55 -13.04 -4.14
C LYS A 74 0.12 -11.76 -3.44
N LEU A 75 -0.41 -10.78 -4.18
CA LEU A 75 -0.97 -9.53 -3.65
C LEU A 75 -2.45 -9.64 -3.27
N ALA A 76 -3.14 -10.68 -3.69
CA ALA A 76 -4.54 -10.92 -3.35
C ALA A 76 -4.75 -10.90 -1.83
N LYS A 77 -5.79 -10.18 -1.39
CA LYS A 77 -6.14 -9.95 0.03
C LYS A 77 -5.11 -9.14 0.84
N LYS A 78 -4.06 -8.62 0.20
CA LYS A 78 -3.11 -7.73 0.86
C LYS A 78 -3.52 -6.27 0.73
N THR A 79 -3.05 -5.47 1.67
CA THR A 79 -3.21 -4.02 1.61
C THR A 79 -2.22 -3.45 0.59
N ILE A 80 -2.75 -2.80 -0.44
CA ILE A 80 -1.99 -2.16 -1.52
C ILE A 80 -2.18 -0.65 -1.50
N VAL A 81 -1.28 0.05 -2.19
CA VAL A 81 -1.42 1.46 -2.52
C VAL A 81 -1.40 1.61 -4.04
N MET A 82 -2.35 2.37 -4.58
CA MET A 82 -2.49 2.59 -6.02
C MET A 82 -2.89 4.03 -6.31
N SER A 83 -2.35 4.61 -7.38
CA SER A 83 -2.70 5.96 -7.83
C SER A 83 -3.32 5.95 -9.22
N GLY A 84 -4.26 6.84 -9.46
CA GLY A 84 -4.92 6.97 -10.76
C GLY A 84 -5.96 8.07 -10.78
N PHE A 85 -6.69 8.12 -11.89
CA PHE A 85 -7.78 9.06 -12.12
C PHE A 85 -9.12 8.46 -11.69
N ILE A 86 -9.96 9.26 -11.04
CA ILE A 86 -11.32 8.84 -10.67
C ILE A 86 -12.23 8.83 -11.88
N VAL A 87 -12.93 7.71 -12.05
CA VAL A 87 -14.02 7.54 -13.02
C VAL A 87 -15.30 7.22 -12.25
N PRO A 88 -16.29 8.12 -12.24
CA PRO A 88 -17.62 7.81 -11.71
C PRO A 88 -18.28 6.73 -12.60
N ILE A 89 -18.76 5.67 -11.97
CA ILE A 89 -19.54 4.62 -12.65
C ILE A 89 -21.02 4.92 -12.51
N ASP A 90 -21.42 5.31 -11.31
CA ASP A 90 -22.77 5.79 -10.99
C ASP A 90 -22.68 6.80 -9.80
N ASN A 91 -23.83 7.11 -9.20
CA ASN A 91 -23.94 8.07 -8.10
C ASN A 91 -23.19 7.64 -6.82
N LYS A 92 -22.79 6.37 -6.68
CA LYS A 92 -22.18 5.79 -5.47
C LYS A 92 -20.90 5.01 -5.77
N ASN A 93 -20.72 4.56 -7.01
CA ASN A 93 -19.62 3.69 -7.36
C ASN A 93 -18.58 4.44 -8.21
N TYR A 94 -17.33 4.17 -7.93
CA TYR A 94 -16.17 4.74 -8.63
C TYR A 94 -15.24 3.63 -9.08
N ALA A 95 -14.49 3.92 -10.12
CA ALA A 95 -13.31 3.18 -10.48
C ALA A 95 -12.07 4.08 -10.47
N LEU A 96 -10.90 3.48 -10.27
CA LEU A 96 -9.60 4.10 -10.50
C LEU A 96 -9.16 3.74 -11.91
N SER A 97 -8.71 4.71 -12.69
CA SER A 97 -8.25 4.50 -14.06
C SER A 97 -6.79 4.94 -14.21
N LYS A 98 -6.07 4.23 -15.07
CA LYS A 98 -4.74 4.62 -15.52
C LYS A 98 -4.77 5.92 -16.31
N ASN A 99 -5.83 6.16 -17.07
CA ASN A 99 -5.99 7.24 -18.02
C ASN A 99 -7.14 8.17 -17.60
N VAL A 100 -7.13 9.41 -18.06
CA VAL A 100 -8.28 10.30 -17.92
C VAL A 100 -9.49 9.73 -18.65
N PHE A 101 -10.70 10.02 -18.18
CA PHE A 101 -11.96 9.43 -18.65
C PHE A 101 -12.13 9.53 -20.17
N ALA A 102 -11.92 10.70 -20.75
CA ALA A 102 -12.05 10.90 -22.19
C ALA A 102 -11.14 9.99 -23.03
N SER A 103 -9.92 9.74 -22.56
CA SER A 103 -8.95 8.86 -23.23
C SER A 103 -9.22 7.37 -22.98
N CYS A 104 -9.89 7.04 -21.86
CA CYS A 104 -10.14 5.67 -21.45
C CYS A 104 -11.22 4.99 -22.28
N PHE A 105 -12.34 5.68 -22.53
CA PHE A 105 -13.54 5.08 -23.11
C PHE A 105 -13.71 5.29 -24.61
N PHE A 106 -13.22 6.39 -25.17
CA PHE A 106 -13.53 6.78 -26.54
C PHE A 106 -12.46 6.43 -27.58
N CYS A 107 -11.24 6.13 -27.16
CA CYS A 107 -10.15 5.88 -28.10
C CYS A 107 -9.84 4.40 -28.35
N GLY A 108 -10.53 3.45 -27.71
CA GLY A 108 -10.35 2.00 -27.92
C GLY A 108 -8.93 1.48 -27.61
N LYS A 109 -8.08 2.30 -26.97
CA LYS A 109 -6.68 1.96 -26.64
C LYS A 109 -6.49 1.49 -25.20
N SER A 110 -7.56 1.43 -24.42
CA SER A 110 -7.54 1.07 -23.01
C SER A 110 -8.28 -0.24 -22.80
N GLY A 111 -7.54 -1.29 -22.47
CA GLY A 111 -8.14 -2.58 -22.11
C GLY A 111 -8.64 -2.59 -20.66
N PRO A 112 -9.37 -3.64 -20.26
CA PRO A 112 -9.95 -3.76 -18.92
C PRO A 112 -8.89 -3.80 -17.79
N GLU A 113 -7.62 -4.06 -18.11
CA GLU A 113 -6.50 -3.99 -17.18
C GLU A 113 -6.09 -2.56 -16.78
N THR A 114 -6.67 -1.55 -17.44
CA THR A 114 -6.38 -0.13 -17.15
C THR A 114 -7.37 0.51 -16.19
N ILE A 115 -8.29 -0.29 -15.63
CA ILE A 115 -9.31 0.16 -14.69
C ILE A 115 -9.39 -0.77 -13.47
N MET A 116 -9.74 -0.22 -12.32
CA MET A 116 -9.89 -0.95 -11.06
C MET A 116 -11.14 -0.45 -10.33
N GLY A 117 -12.05 -1.36 -9.99
CA GLY A 117 -13.21 -1.06 -9.16
C GLY A 117 -12.80 -0.61 -7.75
N ILE A 118 -13.47 0.37 -7.19
CA ILE A 118 -13.21 0.88 -5.84
C ILE A 118 -14.46 0.66 -4.97
N LYS A 119 -14.26 0.02 -3.81
CA LYS A 119 -15.25 -0.02 -2.73
C LYS A 119 -14.67 0.70 -1.53
N PHE A 120 -15.16 1.91 -1.24
CA PHE A 120 -14.68 2.71 -0.12
C PHE A 120 -15.06 2.08 1.23
N LYS A 121 -14.20 2.28 2.21
CA LYS A 121 -14.48 1.96 3.61
C LYS A 121 -15.39 3.03 4.18
N GLY A 122 -16.63 2.65 4.53
CA GLY A 122 -17.63 3.58 5.06
C GLY A 122 -18.35 4.35 3.96
N ALA A 123 -18.65 5.62 4.22
CA ALA A 123 -19.38 6.46 3.27
C ALA A 123 -18.55 6.78 2.03
N THR A 124 -19.15 6.62 0.87
CA THR A 124 -18.50 6.97 -0.41
C THR A 124 -18.35 8.49 -0.53
N PRO A 125 -17.13 9.02 -0.72
CA PRO A 125 -16.93 10.46 -0.89
C PRO A 125 -17.45 10.95 -2.23
N LYS A 126 -17.86 12.23 -2.31
CA LYS A 126 -18.17 12.85 -3.60
C LYS A 126 -16.87 13.26 -4.30
N LEU A 127 -16.55 12.61 -5.40
CA LEU A 127 -15.34 12.86 -6.16
C LEU A 127 -15.68 13.38 -7.57
N LYS A 128 -14.86 14.27 -8.08
CA LYS A 128 -14.99 14.76 -9.47
C LYS A 128 -14.30 13.80 -10.43
N THR A 129 -14.84 13.66 -11.63
CA THR A 129 -14.21 12.94 -12.74
C THR A 129 -12.79 13.46 -12.95
N ASP A 130 -11.86 12.57 -13.28
CA ASP A 130 -10.45 12.88 -13.55
C ASP A 130 -9.67 13.50 -12.38
N THR A 131 -10.22 13.45 -11.16
CA THR A 131 -9.42 13.73 -9.98
C THR A 131 -8.32 12.68 -9.84
N TYR A 132 -7.06 13.10 -9.85
CA TYR A 132 -5.94 12.19 -9.61
C TYR A 132 -5.72 12.02 -8.11
N LEU A 133 -5.76 10.78 -7.63
CA LEU A 133 -5.57 10.49 -6.21
C LEU A 133 -4.87 9.15 -5.98
N THR A 134 -4.48 8.94 -4.76
CA THR A 134 -3.88 7.69 -4.28
C THR A 134 -4.80 7.06 -3.24
N ILE A 135 -5.14 5.82 -3.45
CA ILE A 135 -5.93 5.01 -2.51
C ILE A 135 -5.07 3.93 -1.86
N LYS A 136 -5.46 3.54 -0.67
CA LYS A 136 -4.97 2.37 0.05
C LYS A 136 -6.17 1.47 0.34
N GLY A 137 -6.05 0.17 0.09
CA GLY A 137 -7.14 -0.77 0.36
C GLY A 137 -6.71 -2.21 0.12
N THR A 138 -7.65 -3.12 0.19
CA THR A 138 -7.41 -4.56 0.00
C THR A 138 -7.54 -4.92 -1.46
N PHE A 139 -6.49 -5.47 -2.06
CA PHE A 139 -6.49 -5.90 -3.45
C PHE A 139 -7.28 -7.21 -3.62
N ARG A 140 -8.21 -7.19 -4.55
CA ARG A 140 -9.01 -8.36 -4.93
C ARG A 140 -9.02 -8.53 -6.44
N PRO A 141 -8.12 -9.37 -6.99
CA PRO A 141 -8.19 -9.78 -8.39
C PRO A 141 -9.35 -10.74 -8.61
N ASN A 142 -9.95 -10.69 -9.80
CA ASN A 142 -11.07 -11.51 -10.23
C ASN A 142 -10.70 -12.24 -11.54
N GLU A 143 -10.88 -13.57 -11.55
CA GLU A 143 -10.58 -14.43 -12.71
C GLU A 143 -11.84 -15.06 -13.32
N ASP A 144 -12.96 -15.05 -12.61
CA ASP A 144 -14.09 -15.92 -12.92
C ASP A 144 -15.42 -15.20 -13.13
N ASP A 145 -15.64 -14.06 -12.48
CA ASP A 145 -16.88 -13.30 -12.54
C ASP A 145 -16.81 -12.23 -13.64
N VAL A 146 -17.56 -12.43 -14.72
CA VAL A 146 -17.63 -11.52 -15.88
C VAL A 146 -18.40 -10.23 -15.59
N GLU A 147 -19.17 -10.20 -14.50
CA GLU A 147 -19.95 -9.02 -14.08
C GLU A 147 -19.15 -8.09 -13.16
N ASP A 148 -17.99 -8.51 -12.67
CA ASP A 148 -17.15 -7.71 -11.78
C ASP A 148 -15.84 -7.31 -12.48
N TRP A 149 -15.23 -6.24 -12.00
CA TRP A 149 -13.93 -5.78 -12.51
C TRP A 149 -12.85 -6.84 -12.34
N ILE A 150 -11.92 -6.92 -13.30
CA ILE A 150 -10.73 -7.79 -13.20
C ILE A 150 -9.92 -7.47 -11.96
N TYR A 151 -9.86 -6.19 -11.59
CA TYR A 151 -9.16 -5.70 -10.41
C TYR A 151 -10.09 -4.88 -9.54
N ASN A 152 -10.04 -5.13 -8.24
CA ASN A 152 -10.83 -4.42 -7.24
C ASN A 152 -9.95 -3.98 -6.08
N CYS A 153 -10.29 -2.83 -5.50
CA CYS A 153 -9.74 -2.34 -4.25
C CYS A 153 -10.88 -2.19 -3.24
N ASP A 154 -10.98 -3.16 -2.35
CA ASP A 154 -11.99 -3.18 -1.28
C ASP A 154 -11.49 -2.43 -0.05
N ASN A 155 -12.40 -1.87 0.77
CA ASN A 155 -12.09 -1.07 1.95
C ASN A 155 -11.12 0.08 1.66
N ALA A 156 -11.32 0.74 0.54
CA ALA A 156 -10.43 1.80 0.06
C ALA A 156 -10.52 3.05 0.93
N GLU A 157 -9.37 3.66 1.20
CA GLU A 157 -9.20 4.96 1.87
C GLU A 157 -8.33 5.86 0.99
N ILE A 158 -8.67 7.13 0.87
CA ILE A 158 -7.85 8.11 0.15
C ILE A 158 -6.68 8.48 1.05
N VAL A 159 -5.45 8.28 0.58
CA VAL A 159 -4.23 8.60 1.33
C VAL A 159 -3.51 9.82 0.78
N LYS A 160 -3.77 10.20 -0.48
CA LYS A 160 -3.29 11.42 -1.11
C LYS A 160 -4.22 11.80 -2.27
N GLY A 161 -4.62 13.06 -2.33
CA GLY A 161 -5.36 13.67 -3.45
C GLY A 161 -4.79 15.05 -3.77
N LYS A 162 -4.97 15.50 -5.00
CA LYS A 162 -4.75 16.87 -5.44
C LYS A 162 -6.08 17.51 -5.80
#